data_6c6cfaffd4b680596ded0640819e64e0
#
_entry.id   6c6cfaffd4b680596ded0640819e64e0
#
_cell.length_a   1.000
_cell.length_b   1.000
_cell.length_c   1.000
_cell.angle_alpha   90.00
_cell.angle_beta   90.00
_cell.angle_gamma   90.00
#
_symmetry.space_group_name_H-M   'P 1'
#
loop_
_entity.id
_entity.type
_entity.pdbx_description
1 polymer ?
#
loop_
_entity_poly.entity_id
_entity_poly.type
_entity_poly.pdbx_seq_one_letter_code
_entity_poly.pdbx_strand_id
1 'polypeptide(L)'
;MFTILLGTGCRIGEALRLRWEDLDFENRVISVNHSMVYYPVGDSRTSVQHISKPKTEAGIRTVPMLDTVYDAFMLEREEQEENGFNQTTIDGMNGFVFVNRNGGVPNPQSINRTIKRIAHFYNAEEVVKAKRERREPIILPDFSCHHTMKPTSDN
;
A
#
# COMPACT_ATOMS: atom_id res chain seq x y z
N MET A 1 2.20 3.88 4.61
CA MET A 1 1.68 2.91 3.60
C MET A 1 0.17 2.59 3.73
N PHE A 2 -0.38 2.08 4.86
CA PHE A 2 -1.81 1.65 4.95
C PHE A 2 -2.78 2.80 4.74
N THR A 3 -2.49 3.99 5.29
CA THR A 3 -3.28 5.21 5.06
C THR A 3 -3.37 5.55 3.58
N ILE A 4 -2.27 5.38 2.84
CA ILE A 4 -2.21 5.64 1.40
C ILE A 4 -3.06 4.62 0.63
N LEU A 5 -2.97 3.33 0.95
CA LEU A 5 -3.80 2.29 0.32
C LEU A 5 -5.29 2.54 0.54
N LEU A 6 -5.69 2.86 1.77
CA LEU A 6 -7.10 3.11 2.11
C LEU A 6 -7.61 4.43 1.51
N GLY A 7 -6.80 5.48 1.53
CA GLY A 7 -7.19 6.81 1.08
C GLY A 7 -7.15 6.99 -0.45
N THR A 8 -6.46 6.12 -1.19
CA THR A 8 -6.34 6.24 -2.65
C THR A 8 -7.13 5.19 -3.42
N GLY A 9 -7.50 4.08 -2.79
CA GLY A 9 -8.08 2.92 -3.47
C GLY A 9 -7.13 2.26 -4.48
N CYS A 10 -5.84 2.53 -4.43
CA CYS A 10 -4.84 1.88 -5.28
C CYS A 10 -4.76 0.38 -4.97
N ARG A 11 -4.63 -0.44 -6.03
CA ARG A 11 -4.25 -1.84 -5.85
C ARG A 11 -2.86 -1.92 -5.23
N ILE A 12 -2.61 -2.98 -4.46
CA ILE A 12 -1.32 -3.14 -3.78
C ILE A 12 -0.12 -3.02 -4.74
N GLY A 13 -0.20 -3.62 -5.93
CA GLY A 13 0.86 -3.52 -6.94
C GLY A 13 1.03 -2.10 -7.51
N GLU A 14 -0.05 -1.34 -7.64
CA GLU A 14 -0.01 0.06 -8.06
C GLU A 14 0.67 0.92 -6.98
N ALA A 15 0.26 0.75 -5.71
CA ALA A 15 0.84 1.48 -4.60
C ALA A 15 2.34 1.17 -4.42
N LEU A 16 2.74 -0.10 -4.48
CA LEU A 16 4.15 -0.50 -4.34
C LEU A 16 5.06 0.02 -5.44
N ARG A 17 4.48 0.31 -6.61
CA ARG A 17 5.21 0.87 -7.73
C ARG A 17 5.32 2.40 -7.67
N LEU A 18 4.56 3.09 -6.83
CA LEU A 18 4.62 4.55 -6.74
C LEU A 18 6.06 5.01 -6.52
N ARG A 19 6.46 6.00 -7.29
CA ARG A 19 7.74 6.71 -7.19
C ARG A 19 7.48 8.14 -6.74
N TRP A 20 8.48 8.78 -6.16
CA TRP A 20 8.36 10.18 -5.74
C TRP A 20 7.98 11.10 -6.91
N GLU A 21 8.41 10.80 -8.13
CA GLU A 21 8.06 11.54 -9.34
C GLU A 21 6.60 11.38 -9.80
N ASP A 22 5.89 10.36 -9.31
CA ASP A 22 4.46 10.15 -9.61
C ASP A 22 3.54 11.00 -8.71
N LEU A 23 4.12 11.71 -7.73
CA LEU A 23 3.41 12.48 -6.71
C LEU A 23 3.53 13.98 -7.00
N ASP A 24 2.43 14.60 -7.39
CA ASP A 24 2.33 16.06 -7.52
C ASP A 24 1.74 16.64 -6.23
N PHE A 25 2.60 17.12 -5.35
CA PHE A 25 2.22 17.70 -4.07
C PHE A 25 1.59 19.09 -4.21
N GLU A 26 1.89 19.81 -5.27
CA GLU A 26 1.33 21.14 -5.54
C GLU A 26 -0.14 21.03 -5.97
N ASN A 27 -0.42 20.16 -6.94
CA ASN A 27 -1.76 19.93 -7.46
C ASN A 27 -2.53 18.85 -6.68
N ARG A 28 -1.94 18.22 -5.69
CA ARG A 28 -2.54 17.18 -4.85
C ARG A 28 -3.04 15.99 -5.66
N VAL A 29 -2.23 15.47 -6.57
CA VAL A 29 -2.57 14.31 -7.40
C VAL A 29 -1.48 13.25 -7.43
N ILE A 30 -1.90 12.01 -7.61
CA ILE A 30 -1.07 10.82 -7.72
C ILE A 30 -1.28 10.24 -9.12
N SER A 31 -0.20 10.07 -9.88
CA SER A 31 -0.25 9.44 -11.20
C SER A 31 -0.12 7.93 -11.09
N VAL A 32 -1.20 7.21 -11.35
CA VAL A 32 -1.21 5.74 -11.37
C VAL A 32 -1.15 5.25 -12.81
N ASN A 33 0.00 4.79 -13.26
CA ASN A 33 0.26 4.45 -14.66
C ASN A 33 0.99 3.11 -14.87
N HIS A 34 1.33 2.40 -13.80
CA HIS A 34 1.99 1.10 -13.81
C HIS A 34 1.60 0.29 -12.58
N SER A 35 1.97 -0.99 -12.57
CA SER A 35 1.78 -1.86 -11.40
C SER A 35 3.00 -2.74 -11.20
N MET A 36 3.35 -3.00 -9.95
CA MET A 36 4.34 -3.99 -9.56
C MET A 36 3.74 -5.39 -9.66
N VAL A 37 4.39 -6.26 -10.38
CA VAL A 37 4.01 -7.67 -10.53
C VAL A 37 5.15 -8.58 -10.12
N TYR A 38 4.83 -9.80 -9.76
CA TYR A 38 5.78 -10.81 -9.29
C TYR A 38 5.69 -12.05 -10.16
N TYR A 39 6.79 -12.43 -10.79
CA TYR A 39 6.89 -13.65 -11.58
C TYR A 39 7.86 -14.62 -10.92
N PRO A 40 7.52 -15.92 -10.85
CA PRO A 40 8.46 -16.95 -10.41
C PRO A 40 9.61 -17.05 -11.40
N VAL A 41 10.82 -17.30 -10.89
CA VAL A 41 12.01 -17.52 -11.72
C VAL A 41 12.29 -19.02 -11.78
N GLY A 42 12.05 -19.63 -12.95
CA GLY A 42 12.24 -21.06 -13.17
C GLY A 42 11.37 -21.91 -12.25
N ASP A 43 11.88 -23.08 -11.82
CA ASP A 43 11.22 -23.95 -10.85
C ASP A 43 11.41 -23.53 -9.38
N SER A 44 12.01 -22.36 -9.15
CA SER A 44 12.29 -21.87 -7.80
C SER A 44 11.05 -21.23 -7.16
N ARG A 45 10.97 -21.30 -5.83
CA ARG A 45 9.96 -20.55 -5.04
C ARG A 45 10.27 -19.05 -4.96
N THR A 46 11.30 -18.59 -5.65
CA THR A 46 11.75 -17.20 -5.67
C THR A 46 10.97 -16.46 -6.75
N SER A 47 10.33 -15.37 -6.37
CA SER A 47 9.65 -14.47 -7.33
C SER A 47 10.46 -13.18 -7.48
N VAL A 48 10.58 -12.71 -8.72
CA VAL A 48 11.23 -11.44 -9.04
C VAL A 48 10.19 -10.37 -9.31
N GLN A 49 10.50 -9.17 -8.88
CA GLN A 49 9.66 -7.98 -9.09
C GLN A 49 9.84 -7.47 -10.52
N HIS A 50 8.74 -7.19 -11.19
CA HIS A 50 8.69 -6.56 -12.50
C HIS A 50 7.68 -5.42 -12.51
N ILE A 51 7.87 -4.46 -13.40
CA ILE A 51 6.93 -3.37 -13.60
C ILE A 51 6.12 -3.64 -14.85
N SER A 52 4.81 -3.71 -14.70
CA SER A 52 3.86 -3.93 -15.80
C SER A 52 3.10 -2.64 -16.11
N LYS A 53 2.96 -2.32 -17.39
CA LYS A 53 2.01 -1.30 -17.84
C LYS A 53 0.58 -1.81 -17.69
N PRO A 54 -0.40 -0.94 -17.44
CA PRO A 54 -1.79 -1.32 -17.47
C PRO A 54 -2.17 -1.92 -18.83
N LYS A 55 -2.99 -2.94 -18.82
CA LYS A 55 -3.48 -3.60 -20.05
C LYS A 55 -4.45 -2.71 -20.83
N THR A 56 -5.00 -1.69 -20.22
CA THR A 56 -5.99 -0.78 -20.82
C THR A 56 -5.66 0.67 -20.41
N GLU A 57 -6.07 1.63 -21.22
CA GLU A 57 -5.95 3.06 -20.90
C GLU A 57 -6.65 3.44 -19.59
N ALA A 58 -7.76 2.79 -19.27
CA ALA A 58 -8.47 2.97 -17.99
C ALA A 58 -7.62 2.61 -16.75
N GLY A 59 -6.53 1.86 -16.93
CA GLY A 59 -5.54 1.61 -15.88
C GLY A 59 -4.58 2.77 -15.63
N ILE A 60 -4.54 3.75 -16.54
CA ILE A 60 -3.78 5.00 -16.40
C ILE A 60 -4.76 6.05 -15.87
N ARG A 61 -4.55 6.50 -14.65
CA ARG A 61 -5.43 7.47 -14.01
C ARG A 61 -4.68 8.32 -13.01
N THR A 62 -5.26 9.47 -12.72
CA THR A 62 -4.86 10.29 -11.58
C THR A 62 -5.82 10.04 -10.40
N VAL A 63 -5.27 10.05 -9.20
CA VAL A 63 -6.02 9.91 -7.96
C VAL A 63 -5.80 11.16 -7.13
N PRO A 64 -6.85 11.80 -6.58
CA PRO A 64 -6.68 12.96 -5.71
C PRO A 64 -5.96 12.56 -4.41
N MET A 65 -5.08 13.43 -3.96
CA MET A 65 -4.33 13.27 -2.71
C MET A 65 -5.09 13.98 -1.59
N LEU A 66 -5.89 13.22 -0.83
CA LEU A 66 -6.57 13.73 0.36
C LEU A 66 -5.56 14.18 1.42
N ASP A 67 -5.95 15.04 2.35
CA ASP A 67 -5.05 15.59 3.37
C ASP A 67 -4.35 14.48 4.17
N THR A 68 -5.08 13.46 4.61
CA THR A 68 -4.50 12.31 5.34
C THR A 68 -3.48 11.51 4.51
N VAL A 69 -3.67 11.46 3.19
CA VAL A 69 -2.76 10.80 2.24
C VAL A 69 -1.52 11.65 2.03
N TYR A 70 -1.71 12.96 1.87
CA TYR A 70 -0.62 13.93 1.77
C TYR A 70 0.28 13.86 3.00
N ASP A 71 -0.29 13.96 4.19
CA ASP A 71 0.46 13.89 5.46
C ASP A 71 1.22 12.56 5.58
N ALA A 72 0.60 11.46 5.15
CA ALA A 72 1.26 10.15 5.16
C ALA A 72 2.45 10.07 4.19
N PHE A 73 2.40 10.74 3.03
CA PHE A 73 3.55 10.84 2.13
C PHE A 73 4.63 11.75 2.68
N MET A 74 4.25 12.87 3.31
CA MET A 74 5.22 13.78 3.92
C MET A 74 6.00 13.11 5.04
N LEU A 75 5.32 12.36 5.92
CA LEU A 75 5.97 11.56 6.97
C LEU A 75 6.92 10.51 6.40
N GLU A 76 6.52 9.81 5.34
CA GLU A 76 7.38 8.82 4.66
C GLU A 76 8.62 9.49 4.06
N ARG A 77 8.45 10.70 3.53
CA ARG A 77 9.54 11.48 2.94
C ARG A 77 10.53 11.94 4.00
N GLU A 78 10.04 12.50 5.10
CA GLU A 78 10.88 12.93 6.23
C GLU A 78 11.71 11.75 6.78
N GLU A 79 11.08 10.59 6.97
CA GLU A 79 11.77 9.37 7.42
C GLU A 79 12.88 8.95 6.44
N GLN A 80 12.64 9.05 5.14
CA GLN A 80 13.64 8.70 4.12
C GLN A 80 14.72 9.77 3.94
N GLU A 81 14.45 11.03 4.21
CA GLU A 81 15.47 12.09 4.26
C GLU A 81 16.47 11.84 5.39
N GLU A 82 16.01 11.28 6.53
CA GLU A 82 16.87 10.95 7.66
C GLU A 82 17.59 9.59 7.49
N ASN A 83 16.89 8.58 6.98
CA ASN A 83 17.36 7.19 6.96
C ASN A 83 17.85 6.70 5.58
N GLY A 84 17.67 7.52 4.55
CA GLY A 84 18.02 7.22 3.15
C GLY A 84 16.83 6.77 2.31
N PHE A 85 16.80 7.25 1.07
CA PHE A 85 15.79 6.89 0.07
C PHE A 85 16.02 5.49 -0.48
N ASN A 86 14.94 4.90 -1.01
CA ASN A 86 14.98 3.60 -1.69
C ASN A 86 15.93 3.66 -2.90
N GLN A 87 16.98 2.83 -2.89
CA GLN A 87 17.99 2.75 -3.95
C GLN A 87 17.73 1.62 -4.94
N THR A 88 16.61 0.90 -4.79
CA THR A 88 16.30 -0.24 -5.66
C THR A 88 15.99 0.22 -7.08
N THR A 89 16.52 -0.49 -8.06
CA THR A 89 16.16 -0.34 -9.48
C THR A 89 15.46 -1.60 -9.95
N ILE A 90 14.25 -1.45 -10.52
CA ILE A 90 13.46 -2.55 -11.08
C ILE A 90 13.04 -2.15 -12.49
N ASP A 91 13.42 -2.98 -13.48
CA ASP A 91 13.17 -2.73 -14.90
C ASP A 91 13.60 -1.30 -15.35
N GLY A 92 14.74 -0.81 -14.84
CA GLY A 92 15.28 0.51 -15.12
C GLY A 92 14.61 1.68 -14.37
N MET A 93 13.61 1.43 -13.53
CA MET A 93 12.93 2.43 -12.70
C MET A 93 13.46 2.40 -11.26
N ASN A 94 13.61 3.59 -10.67
CA ASN A 94 14.06 3.79 -9.29
C ASN A 94 13.22 4.89 -8.60
N GLY A 95 13.60 5.28 -7.38
CA GLY A 95 12.90 6.34 -6.64
C GLY A 95 11.56 5.89 -6.08
N PHE A 96 11.39 4.61 -5.77
CA PHE A 96 10.16 4.08 -5.17
C PHE A 96 9.89 4.70 -3.80
N VAL A 97 8.61 5.02 -3.55
CA VAL A 97 8.18 5.67 -2.31
C VAL A 97 8.34 4.74 -1.11
N PHE A 98 7.99 3.45 -1.26
CA PHE A 98 7.98 2.55 -0.11
C PHE A 98 9.26 1.75 0.01
N VAL A 99 9.75 1.68 1.25
CA VAL A 99 10.99 0.99 1.61
C VAL A 99 10.67 -0.09 2.66
N ASN A 100 11.22 -1.27 2.48
CA ASN A 100 11.25 -2.28 3.52
C ASN A 100 12.52 -2.12 4.38
N ARG A 101 12.58 -2.83 5.50
CA ARG A 101 13.73 -2.78 6.43
C ARG A 101 15.09 -3.16 5.81
N ASN A 102 15.08 -3.74 4.61
CA ASN A 102 16.30 -4.11 3.88
C ASN A 102 16.65 -3.10 2.77
N GLY A 103 15.98 -1.96 2.71
CA GLY A 103 16.21 -0.91 1.71
C GLY A 103 15.54 -1.15 0.36
N GLY A 104 14.81 -2.25 0.17
CA GLY A 104 14.13 -2.57 -1.08
C GLY A 104 12.62 -2.27 -1.06
N VAL A 105 11.95 -2.54 -2.19
CA VAL A 105 10.49 -2.41 -2.28
C VAL A 105 9.81 -3.52 -1.47
N PRO A 106 8.77 -3.19 -0.66
CA PRO A 106 8.05 -4.18 0.12
C PRO A 106 7.36 -5.25 -0.74
N ASN A 107 7.20 -6.44 -0.18
CA ASN A 107 6.48 -7.54 -0.83
C ASN A 107 4.98 -7.46 -0.46
N PRO A 108 4.03 -7.61 -1.43
CA PRO A 108 2.59 -7.60 -1.18
C PRO A 108 2.13 -8.59 -0.11
N GLN A 109 2.76 -9.78 -0.06
CA GLN A 109 2.43 -10.80 0.93
C GLN A 109 2.79 -10.37 2.34
N SER A 110 3.92 -9.66 2.52
CA SER A 110 4.33 -9.12 3.81
C SER A 110 3.36 -8.05 4.30
N ILE A 111 2.88 -7.20 3.39
CA ILE A 111 1.89 -6.16 3.69
C ILE A 111 0.55 -6.79 4.10
N ASN A 112 0.06 -7.77 3.34
CA ASN A 112 -1.16 -8.49 3.69
C ASN A 112 -1.05 -9.18 5.06
N ARG A 113 0.10 -9.79 5.35
CA ARG A 113 0.36 -10.39 6.67
C ARG A 113 0.33 -9.34 7.78
N THR A 114 0.88 -8.15 7.52
CA THR A 114 0.89 -7.06 8.50
C THR A 114 -0.52 -6.52 8.76
N ILE A 115 -1.34 -6.32 7.71
CA ILE A 115 -2.75 -5.91 7.86
C ILE A 115 -3.53 -6.91 8.72
N LYS A 116 -3.41 -8.20 8.41
CA LYS A 116 -4.08 -9.25 9.18
C LYS A 116 -3.63 -9.27 10.65
N ARG A 117 -2.35 -9.04 10.89
CA ARG A 117 -1.82 -8.95 12.26
C ARG A 117 -2.38 -7.73 13.00
N ILE A 118 -2.46 -6.56 12.34
CA ILE A 118 -3.05 -5.35 12.95
C ILE A 118 -4.51 -5.60 13.31
N ALA A 119 -5.31 -6.17 12.38
CA ALA A 119 -6.70 -6.50 12.64
C ALA A 119 -6.87 -7.49 13.80
N HIS A 120 -6.00 -8.51 13.87
CA HIS A 120 -6.01 -9.48 14.96
C HIS A 120 -5.74 -8.81 16.32
N PHE A 121 -4.72 -7.95 16.42
CA PHE A 121 -4.42 -7.24 17.67
C PHE A 121 -5.56 -6.30 18.06
N TYR A 122 -6.08 -5.51 17.10
CA TYR A 122 -7.24 -4.65 17.35
C TYR A 122 -8.41 -5.45 17.92
N ASN A 123 -8.77 -6.57 17.29
CA ASN A 123 -9.88 -7.41 17.73
C ASN A 123 -9.67 -7.96 19.14
N ALA A 124 -8.45 -8.37 19.48
CA ALA A 124 -8.11 -8.85 20.81
C ALA A 124 -8.26 -7.75 21.87
N GLU A 125 -7.76 -6.55 21.60
CA GLU A 125 -7.90 -5.39 22.50
C GLU A 125 -9.36 -4.95 22.62
N GLU A 126 -10.09 -4.92 21.49
CA GLU A 126 -11.50 -4.51 21.45
C GLU A 126 -12.40 -5.42 22.26
N VAL A 127 -12.19 -6.73 22.24
CA VAL A 127 -12.92 -7.68 23.09
C VAL A 127 -12.75 -7.36 24.57
N VAL A 128 -11.51 -7.06 24.98
CA VAL A 128 -11.22 -6.71 26.38
C VAL A 128 -11.86 -5.37 26.76
N LYS A 129 -11.76 -4.39 25.88
CA LYS A 129 -12.35 -3.04 26.08
C LYS A 129 -13.86 -3.11 26.18
N ALA A 130 -14.53 -3.77 25.22
CA ALA A 130 -15.97 -3.93 25.17
C ALA A 130 -16.51 -4.60 26.43
N LYS A 131 -15.81 -5.62 26.95
CA LYS A 131 -16.18 -6.29 28.21
C LYS A 131 -16.12 -5.33 29.41
N ARG A 132 -15.11 -4.46 29.48
CA ARG A 132 -15.01 -3.44 30.54
C ARG A 132 -16.11 -2.39 30.44
N GLU A 133 -16.45 -1.99 29.21
CA GLU A 133 -17.47 -0.98 28.89
C GLU A 133 -18.90 -1.56 28.86
N ARG A 134 -19.06 -2.87 29.07
CA ARG A 134 -20.34 -3.60 29.03
C ARG A 134 -21.13 -3.38 27.73
N ARG A 135 -20.44 -3.39 26.60
CA ARG A 135 -21.00 -3.29 25.24
C ARG A 135 -20.54 -4.46 24.37
N GLU A 136 -21.19 -4.62 23.23
CA GLU A 136 -20.73 -5.57 22.20
C GLU A 136 -19.43 -5.08 21.55
N PRO A 137 -18.48 -6.01 21.27
CA PRO A 137 -17.23 -5.67 20.60
C PRO A 137 -17.46 -5.37 19.12
N ILE A 138 -16.76 -4.37 18.58
CA ILE A 138 -16.72 -4.07 17.15
C ILE A 138 -15.56 -4.83 16.53
N ILE A 139 -15.85 -5.98 15.93
CA ILE A 139 -14.83 -6.87 15.37
C ILE A 139 -14.57 -6.56 13.90
N LEU A 140 -13.32 -6.30 13.56
CA LEU A 140 -12.90 -6.16 12.16
C LEU A 140 -12.90 -7.54 11.49
N PRO A 141 -13.47 -7.66 10.27
CA PRO A 141 -13.45 -8.90 9.51
C PRO A 141 -12.03 -9.26 9.05
N ASP A 142 -11.82 -10.52 8.64
CA ASP A 142 -10.58 -10.89 7.95
C ASP A 142 -10.56 -10.24 6.56
N PHE A 143 -9.63 -9.33 6.34
CA PHE A 143 -9.49 -8.61 5.09
C PHE A 143 -8.04 -8.61 4.58
N SER A 144 -7.90 -8.35 3.28
CA SER A 144 -6.61 -8.20 2.61
C SER A 144 -6.64 -6.94 1.73
N CYS A 145 -5.50 -6.53 1.21
CA CYS A 145 -5.41 -5.40 0.29
C CYS A 145 -6.30 -5.51 -0.96
N HIS A 146 -6.78 -6.71 -1.29
CA HIS A 146 -7.73 -6.91 -2.39
C HIS A 146 -9.20 -6.69 -1.99
N HIS A 147 -9.53 -6.84 -0.71
CA HIS A 147 -10.90 -6.64 -0.20
C HIS A 147 -11.25 -5.17 0.03
N THR A 148 -10.26 -4.33 0.28
CA THR A 148 -10.47 -2.89 0.52
C THR A 148 -10.95 -2.12 -0.71
N MET A 149 -11.04 -2.78 -1.88
CA MET A 149 -11.36 -2.15 -3.16
C MET A 149 -12.72 -2.51 -3.73
N LYS A 150 -13.53 -3.31 -3.04
CA LYS A 150 -14.92 -3.52 -3.48
C LYS A 150 -15.76 -2.38 -2.92
N PRO A 151 -16.38 -1.53 -3.77
CA PRO A 151 -17.43 -0.65 -3.30
C PRO A 151 -18.52 -1.53 -2.68
N THR A 152 -18.95 -1.19 -1.48
CA THR A 152 -20.18 -1.74 -0.91
C THR A 152 -21.28 -1.45 -1.91
N SER A 153 -21.79 -2.47 -2.58
CA SER A 153 -23.04 -2.36 -3.31
C SER A 153 -24.12 -2.23 -2.24
N ASP A 154 -24.49 -0.99 -1.95
CA ASP A 154 -25.72 -0.71 -1.23
C ASP A 154 -26.87 -1.24 -2.08
N ASN A 155 -27.59 -2.21 -1.53
CA ASN A 155 -28.92 -2.60 -1.98
C ASN A 155 -29.92 -1.55 -1.56
#